data_d019003da0cc0b8af40a919ab4cd8661
#
_entry.id   d019003da0cc0b8af40a919ab4cd8661
#
_cell.length_a   1.000
_cell.length_b   1.000
_cell.length_c   1.000
_cell.angle_alpha   90.00
_cell.angle_beta   90.00
_cell.angle_gamma   90.00
#
_symmetry.space_group_name_H-M   'P 1'
#
loop_
_entity.id
_entity.type
_entity.pdbx_description
1 polymer ?
#
loop_
_entity_poly.entity_id
_entity_poly.type
_entity_poly.pdbx_seq_one_letter_code
_entity_poly.pdbx_strand_id
1 'polypeptide(L)'
;MNQITNLLRGVVALLLAPIMSSTADASQASDRPSVVCTVGMVADVAGSVAGDRAVVTSLIGPGVDPHLHKPTRSDIGRLMQADLILAVGLHLEGRMDETLDRAGDSGRMVLRVGELLPKDSIIRSTGENEADPHLWMDPRLWAKTVPAIAQALSTIDPDGAETYATNAKKIVTALESLDTWSAQRLATVPPASRVLVTAHDAFEYFGRRYGFEVVGIQGISTESEAGVRDITRIVDLLVRR
;
A
#
# COMPACT_ATOMS: atom_id res chain seq x y z
N MET A 1 18.20 42.09 81.32
CA MET A 1 16.83 42.58 81.06
C MET A 1 16.46 42.16 79.62
N ASN A 2 15.80 41.07 79.50
CA ASN A 2 14.50 40.91 78.88
C ASN A 2 14.48 41.25 77.40
N GLN A 3 14.20 40.36 76.65
CA GLN A 3 13.04 39.60 76.16
C GLN A 3 13.27 39.42 74.67
N ILE A 4 12.82 38.52 73.92
CA ILE A 4 11.88 37.36 73.99
C ILE A 4 12.04 36.59 72.73
N THR A 5 12.14 35.36 72.91
CA THR A 5 11.92 34.22 71.93
C THR A 5 10.51 34.19 71.40
N ASN A 6 10.37 33.86 70.14
CA ASN A 6 9.27 33.05 69.60
C ASN A 6 9.52 32.81 68.06
N LEU A 7 10.06 31.76 67.65
CA LEU A 7 9.40 30.47 67.33
C LEU A 7 8.18 30.63 66.40
N LEU A 8 8.39 30.42 65.16
CA LEU A 8 7.34 30.00 64.23
C LEU A 8 7.77 28.69 63.56
N ARG A 9 7.22 27.64 64.07
CA ARG A 9 7.20 26.33 63.40
C ARG A 9 6.24 26.41 62.19
N GLY A 10 6.77 26.55 61.00
CA GLY A 10 6.04 26.37 59.75
C GLY A 10 6.08 24.87 59.36
N VAL A 11 4.97 24.21 59.49
CA VAL A 11 4.75 22.87 58.99
C VAL A 11 4.63 22.98 57.48
N VAL A 12 5.65 22.53 56.75
CA VAL A 12 5.57 22.32 55.28
C VAL A 12 4.88 20.99 55.08
N ALA A 13 3.58 21.04 54.81
CA ALA A 13 2.83 19.88 54.30
C ALA A 13 3.21 19.67 52.83
N LEU A 14 4.09 18.72 52.59
CA LEU A 14 4.43 18.24 51.25
C LEU A 14 3.24 17.45 50.71
N LEU A 15 2.41 18.07 49.87
CA LEU A 15 1.37 17.40 49.07
C LEU A 15 2.04 16.54 48.02
N LEU A 16 2.23 15.25 48.32
CA LEU A 16 2.52 14.19 47.33
C LEU A 16 1.24 13.96 46.52
N ALA A 17 1.12 14.65 45.39
CA ALA A 17 0.16 14.27 44.36
C ALA A 17 0.61 12.95 43.74
N PRO A 18 -0.24 11.91 43.69
CA PRO A 18 0.09 10.68 42.96
C PRO A 18 0.18 11.04 41.48
N ILE A 19 1.37 10.87 40.89
CA ILE A 19 1.54 10.84 39.46
C ILE A 19 0.85 9.54 38.99
N MET A 20 -0.40 9.69 38.57
CA MET A 20 -1.07 8.64 37.82
C MET A 20 -0.36 8.54 36.47
N SER A 21 0.67 7.71 36.41
CA SER A 21 1.26 7.27 35.15
C SER A 21 0.18 6.57 34.36
N SER A 22 -0.24 7.21 33.28
CA SER A 22 -1.12 6.61 32.28
C SER A 22 -0.39 5.43 31.65
N THR A 23 -0.60 4.23 32.16
CA THR A 23 -0.12 2.96 31.58
C THR A 23 -1.09 2.44 30.51
N ALA A 24 -2.03 3.27 30.06
CA ALA A 24 -3.11 2.84 29.14
C ALA A 24 -2.65 2.61 27.68
N ASP A 25 -1.49 3.12 27.27
CA ASP A 25 -1.14 3.13 25.84
C ASP A 25 -0.42 1.85 25.35
N ALA A 26 0.27 1.14 26.23
CA ALA A 26 1.00 -0.08 25.84
C ALA A 26 0.12 -1.33 25.79
N SER A 27 -1.03 -1.36 26.50
CA SER A 27 -1.95 -2.50 26.53
C SER A 27 -2.89 -2.54 25.33
N GLN A 28 -3.25 -1.38 24.75
CA GLN A 28 -4.14 -1.32 23.59
C GLN A 28 -3.46 -1.70 22.27
N ALA A 29 -2.14 -1.67 22.20
CA ALA A 29 -1.41 -2.10 21.00
C ALA A 29 -1.43 -3.62 20.81
N SER A 30 -1.68 -4.41 21.87
CA SER A 30 -1.71 -5.88 21.83
C SER A 30 -3.03 -6.47 21.36
N ASP A 31 -4.11 -5.68 21.35
CA ASP A 31 -5.48 -6.16 21.02
C ASP A 31 -5.91 -5.82 19.57
N ARG A 32 -5.16 -4.98 18.87
CA ARG A 32 -5.50 -4.60 17.50
C ARG A 32 -5.03 -5.64 16.48
N PRO A 33 -5.86 -6.02 15.50
CA PRO A 33 -5.46 -6.92 14.44
C PRO A 33 -4.19 -6.45 13.72
N SER A 34 -3.30 -7.40 13.42
CA SER A 34 -2.08 -7.19 12.66
C SER A 34 -2.33 -7.45 11.19
N VAL A 35 -2.16 -6.42 10.35
CA VAL A 35 -2.30 -6.49 8.91
C VAL A 35 -0.92 -6.30 8.26
N VAL A 36 -0.48 -7.29 7.53
CA VAL A 36 0.78 -7.26 6.80
C VAL A 36 0.50 -7.11 5.31
N CYS A 37 0.98 -6.02 4.73
CA CYS A 37 0.90 -5.75 3.30
C CYS A 37 2.25 -6.03 2.64
N THR A 38 2.23 -6.56 1.42
CA THR A 38 3.47 -6.80 0.67
C THR A 38 4.14 -5.50 0.28
N VAL A 39 3.38 -4.56 -0.24
CA VAL A 39 3.88 -3.28 -0.81
C VAL A 39 3.16 -2.07 -0.24
N GLY A 40 3.83 -0.91 -0.33
CA GLY A 40 3.33 0.36 0.20
C GLY A 40 1.99 0.80 -0.38
N MET A 41 1.71 0.53 -1.66
CA MET A 41 0.46 0.91 -2.33
C MET A 41 -0.77 0.24 -1.71
N VAL A 42 -0.63 -1.03 -1.33
CA VAL A 42 -1.70 -1.76 -0.61
C VAL A 42 -1.76 -1.30 0.85
N ALA A 43 -0.59 -1.07 1.48
CA ALA A 43 -0.52 -0.64 2.87
C ALA A 43 -1.15 0.73 3.09
N ASP A 44 -1.00 1.67 2.15
CA ASP A 44 -1.60 3.00 2.20
C ASP A 44 -3.13 2.92 2.23
N VAL A 45 -3.71 2.15 1.30
CA VAL A 45 -5.17 1.94 1.26
C VAL A 45 -5.64 1.20 2.50
N ALA A 46 -4.98 0.10 2.88
CA ALA A 46 -5.36 -0.68 4.06
C ALA A 46 -5.29 0.14 5.35
N GLY A 47 -4.23 0.94 5.53
CA GLY A 47 -4.09 1.84 6.68
C GLY A 47 -5.16 2.92 6.71
N SER A 48 -5.47 3.50 5.55
CA SER A 48 -6.53 4.51 5.43
C SER A 48 -7.93 3.95 5.72
N VAL A 49 -8.20 2.70 5.32
CA VAL A 49 -9.45 2.00 5.62
C VAL A 49 -9.49 1.59 7.10
N ALA A 50 -8.41 1.04 7.63
CA ALA A 50 -8.32 0.56 9.00
C ALA A 50 -8.40 1.67 10.04
N GLY A 51 -7.84 2.86 9.72
CA GLY A 51 -7.64 3.91 10.73
C GLY A 51 -6.83 3.39 11.90
N ASP A 52 -7.26 3.69 13.12
CA ASP A 52 -6.58 3.26 14.36
C ASP A 52 -7.00 1.86 14.83
N ARG A 53 -7.88 1.15 14.12
CA ARG A 53 -8.42 -0.13 14.55
C ARG A 53 -7.51 -1.32 14.27
N ALA A 54 -6.59 -1.24 13.31
CA ALA A 54 -5.62 -2.29 13.03
C ALA A 54 -4.20 -1.72 12.92
N VAL A 55 -3.21 -2.57 13.14
CA VAL A 55 -1.80 -2.24 12.91
C VAL A 55 -1.43 -2.71 11.51
N VAL A 56 -1.27 -1.75 10.59
CA VAL A 56 -0.93 -2.04 9.19
C VAL A 56 0.57 -1.79 8.95
N THR A 57 1.25 -2.78 8.41
CA THR A 57 2.68 -2.69 8.09
C THR A 57 2.94 -3.14 6.66
N SER A 58 3.93 -2.52 5.99
CA SER A 58 4.43 -2.97 4.69
C SER A 58 5.71 -3.78 4.85
N LEU A 59 5.85 -4.88 4.11
CA LEU A 59 7.09 -5.66 4.08
C LEU A 59 8.14 -4.99 3.20
N ILE A 60 7.73 -4.61 1.99
CA ILE A 60 8.60 -3.98 1.00
C ILE A 60 8.51 -2.47 1.21
N GLY A 61 9.64 -1.89 1.61
CA GLY A 61 9.73 -0.45 1.90
C GLY A 61 9.89 0.41 0.64
N PRO A 62 9.84 1.75 0.81
CA PRO A 62 10.05 2.67 -0.31
C PRO A 62 11.40 2.46 -0.99
N GLY A 63 11.40 2.50 -2.33
CA GLY A 63 12.61 2.37 -3.14
C GLY A 63 13.11 0.93 -3.33
N VAL A 64 12.41 -0.06 -2.78
CA VAL A 64 12.69 -1.48 -3.01
C VAL A 64 11.77 -2.00 -4.11
N ASP A 65 12.35 -2.67 -5.09
CA ASP A 65 11.64 -3.25 -6.21
C ASP A 65 10.89 -4.53 -5.78
N PRO A 66 9.54 -4.57 -5.88
CA PRO A 66 8.76 -5.73 -5.47
C PRO A 66 8.99 -6.96 -6.35
N HIS A 67 9.29 -6.80 -7.64
CA HIS A 67 9.54 -7.92 -8.55
C HIS A 67 10.80 -8.71 -8.16
N LEU A 68 11.80 -8.01 -7.61
CA LEU A 68 13.10 -8.59 -7.24
C LEU A 68 13.19 -8.96 -5.76
N HIS A 69 12.21 -8.58 -4.94
CA HIS A 69 12.27 -8.79 -3.50
C HIS A 69 12.25 -10.28 -3.14
N LYS A 70 13.27 -10.70 -2.40
CA LYS A 70 13.36 -12.04 -1.84
C LYS A 70 12.93 -11.99 -0.38
N PRO A 71 11.89 -12.73 0.03
CA PRO A 71 11.44 -12.71 1.41
C PRO A 71 12.54 -13.17 2.35
N THR A 72 12.77 -12.38 3.39
CA THR A 72 13.70 -12.72 4.47
C THR A 72 13.01 -13.61 5.50
N ARG A 73 13.80 -14.20 6.41
CA ARG A 73 13.23 -14.94 7.56
C ARG A 73 12.33 -14.05 8.41
N SER A 74 12.67 -12.77 8.54
CA SER A 74 11.85 -11.79 9.25
C SER A 74 10.50 -11.56 8.55
N ASP A 75 10.48 -11.46 7.21
CA ASP A 75 9.26 -11.28 6.43
C ASP A 75 8.34 -12.49 6.59
N ILE A 76 8.91 -13.71 6.47
CA ILE A 76 8.16 -14.95 6.72
C ILE A 76 7.57 -14.95 8.13
N GLY A 77 8.36 -14.57 9.14
CA GLY A 77 7.89 -14.49 10.52
C GLY A 77 6.73 -13.52 10.71
N ARG A 78 6.77 -12.35 10.05
CA ARG A 78 5.68 -11.37 10.08
C ARG A 78 4.41 -11.89 9.39
N LEU A 79 4.56 -12.51 8.21
CA LEU A 79 3.45 -13.11 7.47
C LEU A 79 2.76 -14.20 8.31
N MET A 80 3.53 -15.07 8.97
CA MET A 80 2.97 -16.15 9.80
C MET A 80 2.31 -15.67 11.10
N GLN A 81 2.55 -14.44 11.53
CA GLN A 81 1.94 -13.83 12.71
C GLN A 81 0.78 -12.88 12.36
N ALA A 82 0.59 -12.56 11.09
CA ALA A 82 -0.45 -11.64 10.65
C ALA A 82 -1.86 -12.27 10.78
N ASP A 83 -2.83 -11.45 11.17
CA ASP A 83 -4.26 -11.80 11.12
C ASP A 83 -4.80 -11.68 9.70
N LEU A 84 -4.24 -10.75 8.91
CA LEU A 84 -4.57 -10.54 7.50
C LEU A 84 -3.30 -10.20 6.71
N ILE A 85 -3.12 -10.84 5.58
CA ILE A 85 -2.08 -10.56 4.60
C ILE A 85 -2.73 -9.97 3.36
N LEU A 86 -2.23 -8.82 2.91
CA LEU A 86 -2.69 -8.14 1.69
C LEU A 86 -1.56 -8.05 0.69
N ALA A 87 -1.80 -8.51 -0.51
CA ALA A 87 -0.88 -8.46 -1.64
C ALA A 87 -1.57 -7.87 -2.88
N VAL A 88 -0.82 -7.36 -3.83
CA VAL A 88 -1.38 -7.01 -5.14
C VAL A 88 -1.74 -8.27 -5.91
N GLY A 89 -0.87 -9.26 -5.90
CA GLY A 89 -0.97 -10.44 -6.75
C GLY A 89 -0.56 -10.16 -8.20
N LEU A 90 -1.03 -10.98 -9.14
CA LEU A 90 -0.70 -10.87 -10.55
C LEU A 90 0.82 -10.91 -10.80
N HIS A 91 1.54 -11.67 -10.00
CA HIS A 91 3.01 -11.81 -10.00
C HIS A 91 3.81 -10.53 -9.70
N LEU A 92 3.19 -9.47 -9.12
CA LEU A 92 3.97 -8.31 -8.65
C LEU A 92 5.03 -8.71 -7.66
N GLU A 93 4.66 -9.56 -6.71
CA GLU A 93 5.52 -9.98 -5.62
C GLU A 93 6.52 -11.09 -6.01
N GLY A 94 6.47 -11.55 -7.27
CA GLY A 94 7.43 -12.47 -7.88
C GLY A 94 7.80 -13.64 -6.98
N ARG A 95 8.99 -13.61 -6.41
CA ARG A 95 9.51 -14.69 -5.55
C ARG A 95 8.82 -14.84 -4.21
N MET A 96 7.98 -13.89 -3.81
CA MET A 96 7.20 -13.98 -2.57
C MET A 96 5.91 -14.79 -2.76
N ASP A 97 5.43 -14.98 -3.99
CA ASP A 97 4.16 -15.67 -4.27
C ASP A 97 4.09 -17.04 -3.58
N GLU A 98 5.14 -17.84 -3.67
CA GLU A 98 5.21 -19.15 -3.01
C GLU A 98 5.11 -19.04 -1.47
N THR A 99 5.68 -17.96 -0.90
CA THR A 99 5.60 -17.70 0.55
C THR A 99 4.18 -17.30 0.96
N LEU A 100 3.51 -16.52 0.13
CA LEU A 100 2.11 -16.14 0.33
C LEU A 100 1.17 -17.35 0.23
N ASP A 101 1.40 -18.26 -0.73
CA ASP A 101 0.66 -19.51 -0.86
C ASP A 101 0.83 -20.38 0.38
N ARG A 102 2.05 -20.57 0.85
CA ARG A 102 2.34 -21.31 2.08
C ARG A 102 1.70 -20.69 3.32
N ALA A 103 1.63 -19.37 3.40
CA ALA A 103 0.94 -18.69 4.49
C ALA A 103 -0.57 -18.99 4.44
N GLY A 104 -1.19 -18.96 3.25
CA GLY A 104 -2.57 -19.36 3.03
C GLY A 104 -2.83 -20.81 3.40
N ASP A 105 -1.99 -21.74 2.95
CA ASP A 105 -2.06 -23.18 3.27
C ASP A 105 -1.92 -23.45 4.78
N SER A 106 -1.22 -22.57 5.49
CA SER A 106 -1.07 -22.62 6.96
C SER A 106 -2.25 -21.98 7.71
N GLY A 107 -3.32 -21.60 7.01
CA GLY A 107 -4.54 -21.02 7.59
C GLY A 107 -4.48 -19.50 7.83
N ARG A 108 -3.50 -18.78 7.28
CA ARG A 108 -3.50 -17.32 7.30
C ARG A 108 -4.48 -16.78 6.25
N MET A 109 -5.16 -15.68 6.59
CA MET A 109 -6.01 -14.99 5.61
C MET A 109 -5.13 -14.20 4.65
N VAL A 110 -5.07 -14.61 3.38
CA VAL A 110 -4.31 -13.95 2.32
C VAL A 110 -5.29 -13.42 1.27
N LEU A 111 -5.20 -12.12 0.96
CA LEU A 111 -6.00 -11.47 -0.07
C LEU A 111 -5.10 -10.84 -1.12
N ARG A 112 -5.17 -11.32 -2.36
CA ARG A 112 -4.54 -10.72 -3.54
C ARG A 112 -5.55 -9.81 -4.23
N VAL A 113 -5.45 -8.50 -3.98
CA VAL A 113 -6.50 -7.55 -4.38
C VAL A 113 -6.65 -7.42 -5.89
N GLY A 114 -5.57 -7.57 -6.65
CA GLY A 114 -5.60 -7.49 -8.11
C GLY A 114 -6.34 -8.67 -8.76
N GLU A 115 -6.32 -9.84 -8.14
CA GLU A 115 -6.96 -11.04 -8.66
C GLU A 115 -8.48 -11.01 -8.51
N LEU A 116 -9.01 -10.08 -7.70
CA LEU A 116 -10.46 -9.88 -7.52
C LEU A 116 -11.08 -8.99 -8.59
N LEU A 117 -10.27 -8.32 -9.40
CA LEU A 117 -10.76 -7.45 -10.44
C LEU A 117 -11.28 -8.25 -11.64
N PRO A 118 -12.25 -7.71 -12.40
CA PRO A 118 -12.73 -8.34 -13.63
C PRO A 118 -11.58 -8.61 -14.61
N LYS A 119 -11.50 -9.82 -15.15
CA LYS A 119 -10.40 -10.24 -16.03
C LYS A 119 -10.20 -9.36 -17.26
N ASP A 120 -11.28 -8.77 -17.78
CA ASP A 120 -11.30 -7.86 -18.91
C ASP A 120 -10.73 -6.46 -18.55
N SER A 121 -10.62 -6.13 -17.27
CA SER A 121 -9.99 -4.90 -16.80
C SER A 121 -8.46 -5.03 -16.69
N ILE A 122 -7.94 -6.25 -16.65
CA ILE A 122 -6.50 -6.54 -16.50
C ILE A 122 -5.82 -6.45 -17.86
N ILE A 123 -4.78 -5.63 -17.95
CA ILE A 123 -3.90 -5.55 -19.13
C ILE A 123 -3.00 -6.80 -19.13
N ARG A 124 -2.77 -7.36 -20.32
CA ARG A 124 -1.86 -8.49 -20.52
C ARG A 124 -0.86 -8.17 -21.61
N SER A 125 0.39 -8.57 -21.41
CA SER A 125 1.42 -8.44 -22.42
C SER A 125 1.08 -9.23 -23.68
N THR A 126 1.45 -8.71 -24.83
CA THR A 126 1.13 -9.33 -26.14
C THR A 126 1.97 -10.56 -26.47
N GLY A 127 3.04 -10.84 -25.74
CA GLY A 127 3.98 -11.95 -26.02
C GLY A 127 3.81 -13.13 -25.07
N GLU A 128 3.79 -12.86 -23.78
CA GLU A 128 3.83 -13.88 -22.72
C GLU A 128 2.48 -14.09 -22.03
N ASN A 129 1.45 -13.33 -22.42
CA ASN A 129 0.13 -13.32 -21.79
C ASN A 129 0.19 -13.05 -20.27
N GLU A 130 1.27 -12.43 -19.83
CA GLU A 130 1.51 -12.04 -18.45
C GLU A 130 0.58 -10.88 -18.05
N ALA A 131 -0.01 -10.97 -16.87
CA ALA A 131 -0.87 -9.90 -16.36
C ALA A 131 -0.01 -8.73 -15.85
N ASP A 132 -0.36 -7.51 -16.23
CA ASP A 132 0.27 -6.32 -15.69
C ASP A 132 -0.26 -6.05 -14.27
N PRO A 133 0.60 -6.09 -13.24
CA PRO A 133 0.19 -5.90 -11.85
C PRO A 133 0.07 -4.44 -11.41
N HIS A 134 0.46 -3.45 -12.25
CA HIS A 134 0.59 -2.04 -11.88
C HIS A 134 -0.75 -1.29 -11.86
N LEU A 135 -1.76 -1.90 -11.25
CA LEU A 135 -3.17 -1.48 -11.22
C LEU A 135 -3.39 -0.08 -10.64
N TRP A 136 -2.54 0.34 -9.69
CA TRP A 136 -2.64 1.64 -8.99
C TRP A 136 -2.33 2.83 -9.91
N MET A 137 -1.80 2.59 -11.10
CA MET A 137 -1.57 3.61 -12.12
C MET A 137 -2.86 4.09 -12.80
N ASP A 138 -3.99 3.39 -12.57
CA ASP A 138 -5.35 3.86 -12.87
C ASP A 138 -6.13 4.00 -11.55
N PRO A 139 -6.32 5.22 -11.01
CA PRO A 139 -7.00 5.43 -9.74
C PRO A 139 -8.42 4.87 -9.69
N ARG A 140 -9.14 4.84 -10.82
CA ARG A 140 -10.50 4.26 -10.89
C ARG A 140 -10.48 2.74 -10.81
N LEU A 141 -9.47 2.12 -11.41
CA LEU A 141 -9.29 0.68 -11.31
C LEU A 141 -8.88 0.30 -9.90
N TRP A 142 -7.93 1.05 -9.32
CA TRP A 142 -7.46 0.85 -7.95
C TRP A 142 -8.57 1.03 -6.93
N ALA A 143 -9.48 2.00 -7.11
CA ALA A 143 -10.64 2.21 -6.26
C ALA A 143 -11.54 0.97 -6.13
N LYS A 144 -11.57 0.10 -7.15
CA LYS A 144 -12.37 -1.14 -7.11
C LYS A 144 -11.82 -2.19 -6.14
N THR A 145 -10.56 -2.10 -5.73
CA THR A 145 -9.97 -3.02 -4.73
C THR A 145 -10.36 -2.65 -3.30
N VAL A 146 -10.71 -1.39 -3.04
CA VAL A 146 -10.94 -0.85 -1.70
C VAL A 146 -12.07 -1.57 -0.93
N PRO A 147 -13.23 -1.89 -1.54
CA PRO A 147 -14.30 -2.61 -0.83
C PRO A 147 -13.87 -4.00 -0.36
N ALA A 148 -13.05 -4.70 -1.12
CA ALA A 148 -12.55 -6.02 -0.74
C ALA A 148 -11.59 -5.95 0.46
N ILE A 149 -10.75 -4.92 0.54
CA ILE A 149 -9.88 -4.65 1.69
C ILE A 149 -10.74 -4.37 2.94
N ALA A 150 -11.78 -3.53 2.82
CA ALA A 150 -12.69 -3.24 3.92
C ALA A 150 -13.43 -4.50 4.41
N GLN A 151 -13.85 -5.36 3.49
CA GLN A 151 -14.49 -6.63 3.83
C GLN A 151 -13.52 -7.58 4.54
N ALA A 152 -12.27 -7.66 4.10
CA ALA A 152 -11.26 -8.50 4.75
C ALA A 152 -10.95 -8.01 6.18
N LEU A 153 -10.83 -6.69 6.37
CA LEU A 153 -10.69 -6.08 7.71
C LEU A 153 -11.90 -6.38 8.60
N SER A 154 -13.12 -6.30 8.06
CA SER A 154 -14.34 -6.62 8.81
C SER A 154 -14.44 -8.11 9.20
N THR A 155 -13.75 -8.98 8.46
CA THR A 155 -13.71 -10.42 8.81
C THR A 155 -12.83 -10.67 10.02
N ILE A 156 -11.71 -9.97 10.17
CA ILE A 156 -10.79 -10.13 11.30
C ILE A 156 -11.14 -9.23 12.50
N ASP A 157 -11.93 -8.18 12.30
CA ASP A 157 -12.46 -7.27 13.32
C ASP A 157 -13.91 -6.87 12.98
N PRO A 158 -14.89 -7.71 13.31
CA PRO A 158 -16.30 -7.45 13.02
C PRO A 158 -16.84 -6.18 13.67
N ASP A 159 -16.34 -5.79 14.83
CA ASP A 159 -16.75 -4.58 15.55
C ASP A 159 -16.31 -3.29 14.82
N GLY A 160 -15.34 -3.40 13.92
CA GLY A 160 -14.86 -2.31 13.07
C GLY A 160 -15.62 -2.12 11.76
N ALA A 161 -16.54 -3.00 11.40
CA ALA A 161 -17.15 -3.08 10.06
C ALA A 161 -17.73 -1.75 9.56
N GLU A 162 -18.43 -1.00 10.41
CA GLU A 162 -19.00 0.31 10.04
C GLU A 162 -17.91 1.36 9.78
N THR A 163 -16.86 1.36 10.59
CA THR A 163 -15.70 2.24 10.42
C THR A 163 -15.01 1.95 9.09
N TYR A 164 -14.73 0.67 8.80
CA TYR A 164 -14.10 0.26 7.56
C TYR A 164 -14.93 0.61 6.33
N ALA A 165 -16.24 0.35 6.37
CA ALA A 165 -17.14 0.71 5.29
C ALA A 165 -17.19 2.23 5.04
N THR A 166 -17.20 3.03 6.12
CA THR A 166 -17.19 4.49 6.04
C THR A 166 -15.88 5.02 5.47
N ASN A 167 -14.73 4.51 5.95
CA ASN A 167 -13.42 4.92 5.46
C ASN A 167 -13.21 4.47 4.01
N ALA A 168 -13.62 3.25 3.65
CA ALA A 168 -13.56 2.77 2.27
C ALA A 168 -14.28 3.71 1.30
N LYS A 169 -15.48 4.18 1.64
CA LYS A 169 -16.21 5.17 0.82
C LYS A 169 -15.42 6.46 0.63
N LYS A 170 -14.77 6.96 1.69
CA LYS A 170 -13.93 8.18 1.60
C LYS A 170 -12.75 7.97 0.65
N ILE A 171 -12.07 6.80 0.74
CA ILE A 171 -10.93 6.49 -0.13
C ILE A 171 -11.37 6.35 -1.58
N VAL A 172 -12.48 5.65 -1.86
CA VAL A 172 -13.04 5.55 -3.21
C VAL A 172 -13.31 6.94 -3.78
N THR A 173 -13.98 7.82 -3.02
CA THR A 173 -14.25 9.20 -3.45
C THR A 173 -12.97 10.00 -3.70
N ALA A 174 -11.94 9.82 -2.87
CA ALA A 174 -10.65 10.48 -3.05
C ALA A 174 -9.94 10.01 -4.33
N LEU A 175 -9.95 8.71 -4.62
CA LEU A 175 -9.37 8.14 -5.84
C LEU A 175 -10.12 8.58 -7.10
N GLU A 176 -11.45 8.66 -7.05
CA GLU A 176 -12.26 9.19 -8.15
C GLU A 176 -12.00 10.69 -8.40
N SER A 177 -11.80 11.45 -7.32
CA SER A 177 -11.43 12.86 -7.39
C SER A 177 -10.02 13.03 -7.98
N LEU A 178 -9.07 12.19 -7.57
CA LEU A 178 -7.71 12.15 -8.12
C LEU A 178 -7.73 11.83 -9.62
N ASP A 179 -8.52 10.86 -10.04
CA ASP A 179 -8.69 10.52 -11.45
C ASP A 179 -9.21 11.72 -12.26
N THR A 180 -10.26 12.39 -11.75
CA THR A 180 -10.84 13.55 -12.41
C THR A 180 -9.82 14.70 -12.54
N TRP A 181 -9.09 14.99 -11.47
CA TRP A 181 -8.05 16.00 -11.46
C TRP A 181 -6.91 15.64 -12.43
N SER A 182 -6.46 14.39 -12.41
CA SER A 182 -5.42 13.89 -13.30
C SER A 182 -5.82 14.02 -14.77
N ALA A 183 -7.05 13.60 -15.10
CA ALA A 183 -7.56 13.71 -16.46
C ALA A 183 -7.58 15.17 -16.97
N GLN A 184 -8.00 16.11 -16.11
CA GLN A 184 -8.01 17.54 -16.46
C GLN A 184 -6.59 18.09 -16.67
N ARG A 185 -5.63 17.72 -15.81
CA ARG A 185 -4.25 18.16 -15.92
C ARG A 185 -3.55 17.57 -17.14
N LEU A 186 -3.72 16.29 -17.37
CA LEU A 186 -3.10 15.59 -18.49
C LEU A 186 -3.71 15.96 -19.84
N ALA A 187 -4.98 16.41 -19.86
CA ALA A 187 -5.59 16.94 -21.07
C ALA A 187 -4.88 18.19 -21.64
N THR A 188 -4.11 18.91 -20.81
CA THR A 188 -3.30 20.07 -21.27
C THR A 188 -2.11 19.67 -22.11
N VAL A 189 -1.68 18.40 -22.06
CA VAL A 189 -0.61 17.88 -22.93
C VAL A 189 -1.17 17.66 -24.34
N PRO A 190 -0.59 18.26 -25.38
CA PRO A 190 -1.07 18.05 -26.75
C PRO A 190 -1.03 16.56 -27.13
N PRO A 191 -2.01 16.05 -27.88
CA PRO A 191 -2.06 14.61 -28.24
C PRO A 191 -0.77 14.08 -28.88
N ALA A 192 -0.12 14.87 -29.73
CA ALA A 192 1.15 14.49 -30.37
C ALA A 192 2.33 14.35 -29.39
N SER A 193 2.21 14.93 -28.19
CA SER A 193 3.24 14.89 -27.14
C SER A 193 2.91 13.89 -26.02
N ARG A 194 1.81 13.14 -26.13
CA ARG A 194 1.40 12.16 -25.10
C ARG A 194 2.17 10.85 -25.26
N VAL A 195 3.48 10.92 -25.04
CA VAL A 195 4.38 9.77 -24.97
C VAL A 195 5.08 9.79 -23.64
N LEU A 196 5.06 8.66 -22.94
CA LEU A 196 5.70 8.44 -21.66
C LEU A 196 6.74 7.34 -21.79
N VAL A 197 8.01 7.69 -21.62
CA VAL A 197 9.11 6.72 -21.61
C VAL A 197 9.51 6.46 -20.15
N THR A 198 9.55 5.19 -19.77
CA THR A 198 9.76 4.76 -18.38
C THR A 198 10.87 3.72 -18.30
N ALA A 199 11.46 3.57 -17.11
CA ALA A 199 12.54 2.60 -16.88
C ALA A 199 12.06 1.15 -17.10
N HIS A 200 10.84 0.81 -16.68
CA HIS A 200 10.17 -0.46 -16.98
C HIS A 200 8.69 -0.20 -17.31
N ASP A 201 8.03 -1.20 -17.82
CA ASP A 201 6.64 -1.11 -18.30
C ASP A 201 5.64 -1.22 -17.14
N ALA A 202 5.52 -0.15 -16.37
CA ALA A 202 4.64 -0.05 -15.20
C ALA A 202 3.48 0.95 -15.39
N PHE A 203 3.36 1.58 -16.54
CA PHE A 203 2.44 2.70 -16.74
C PHE A 203 1.36 2.43 -17.80
N GLU A 204 1.18 1.19 -18.24
CA GLU A 204 0.19 0.85 -19.26
C GLU A 204 -1.25 1.19 -18.83
N TYR A 205 -1.61 0.99 -17.55
CA TYR A 205 -2.91 1.42 -17.02
C TYR A 205 -3.09 2.94 -17.06
N PHE A 206 -2.03 3.70 -16.77
CA PHE A 206 -2.02 5.15 -16.90
C PHE A 206 -2.19 5.56 -18.37
N GLY A 207 -1.44 4.94 -19.29
CA GLY A 207 -1.53 5.17 -20.72
C GLY A 207 -2.95 4.92 -21.24
N ARG A 208 -3.53 3.77 -20.91
CA ARG A 208 -4.91 3.41 -21.24
C ARG A 208 -5.92 4.39 -20.67
N ARG A 209 -5.70 4.85 -19.43
CA ARG A 209 -6.65 5.74 -18.74
C ARG A 209 -6.63 7.16 -19.27
N TYR A 210 -5.47 7.71 -19.60
CA TYR A 210 -5.29 9.12 -19.91
C TYR A 210 -4.88 9.41 -21.37
N GLY A 211 -4.80 8.39 -22.20
CA GLY A 211 -4.51 8.51 -23.62
C GLY A 211 -3.05 8.84 -23.89
N PHE A 212 -2.13 8.23 -23.15
CA PHE A 212 -0.70 8.29 -23.41
C PHE A 212 -0.21 7.00 -24.06
N GLU A 213 0.71 7.13 -25.00
CA GLU A 213 1.54 6.02 -25.48
C GLU A 213 2.63 5.78 -24.44
N VAL A 214 2.69 4.56 -23.90
CA VAL A 214 3.70 4.18 -22.90
C VAL A 214 4.76 3.34 -23.59
N VAL A 215 6.02 3.59 -23.25
CA VAL A 215 7.18 2.86 -23.75
C VAL A 215 8.12 2.54 -22.60
N GLY A 216 8.04 1.33 -22.08
CA GLY A 216 8.99 0.80 -21.10
C GLY A 216 10.32 0.45 -21.76
N ILE A 217 11.43 0.74 -21.07
CA ILE A 217 12.78 0.29 -21.47
C ILE A 217 12.92 -1.20 -21.17
N GLN A 218 12.53 -1.61 -19.97
CA GLN A 218 12.38 -3.02 -19.56
C GLN A 218 10.91 -3.44 -19.69
N GLY A 219 10.65 -4.76 -19.68
CA GLY A 219 9.30 -5.32 -19.68
C GLY A 219 8.51 -5.03 -18.39
N ILE A 220 7.37 -5.70 -18.24
CA ILE A 220 6.47 -5.57 -17.08
C ILE A 220 7.17 -5.96 -15.79
N SER A 221 7.97 -7.03 -15.82
CA SER A 221 8.85 -7.43 -14.72
C SER A 221 10.26 -6.89 -14.95
N THR A 222 10.91 -6.47 -13.87
CA THR A 222 12.31 -6.02 -13.86
C THR A 222 13.31 -7.18 -13.73
N GLU A 223 12.86 -8.43 -13.71
CA GLU A 223 13.73 -9.61 -13.61
C GLU A 223 14.65 -9.78 -14.82
N SER A 224 14.26 -9.27 -15.98
CA SER A 224 15.08 -9.28 -17.19
C SER A 224 15.62 -7.88 -17.50
N GLU A 225 16.91 -7.80 -17.88
CA GLU A 225 17.51 -6.54 -18.33
C GLU A 225 17.04 -6.14 -19.74
N ALA A 226 17.00 -4.84 -20.00
CA ALA A 226 16.70 -4.31 -21.34
C ALA A 226 17.76 -4.74 -22.35
N GLY A 227 17.32 -5.33 -23.46
CA GLY A 227 18.19 -5.67 -24.56
C GLY A 227 18.60 -4.45 -25.41
N VAL A 228 19.71 -4.56 -26.14
CA VAL A 228 20.17 -3.52 -27.07
C VAL A 228 19.09 -3.13 -28.10
N ARG A 229 18.25 -4.10 -28.51
CA ARG A 229 17.14 -3.87 -29.45
C ARG A 229 16.08 -2.95 -28.85
N ASP A 230 15.78 -3.09 -27.57
CA ASP A 230 14.78 -2.28 -26.88
C ASP A 230 15.25 -0.83 -26.78
N ILE A 231 16.51 -0.63 -26.42
CA ILE A 231 17.15 0.67 -26.38
C ILE A 231 17.12 1.33 -27.78
N THR A 232 17.50 0.57 -28.84
CA THR A 232 17.51 1.09 -30.21
C THR A 232 16.11 1.51 -30.65
N ARG A 233 15.09 0.69 -30.37
CA ARG A 233 13.68 0.99 -30.66
C ARG A 233 13.23 2.32 -30.04
N ILE A 234 13.64 2.56 -28.79
CA ILE A 234 13.28 3.79 -28.05
C ILE A 234 13.99 5.00 -28.64
N VAL A 235 15.29 4.90 -28.94
CA VAL A 235 16.05 5.95 -29.59
C VAL A 235 15.39 6.32 -30.92
N ASP A 236 15.05 5.33 -31.75
CA ASP A 236 14.38 5.54 -33.03
C ASP A 236 13.01 6.23 -32.87
N LEU A 237 12.24 5.86 -31.82
CA LEU A 237 10.97 6.49 -31.52
C LEU A 237 11.15 7.97 -31.16
N LEU A 238 12.13 8.29 -30.31
CA LEU A 238 12.38 9.65 -29.86
C LEU A 238 12.95 10.55 -30.95
N VAL A 239 13.74 9.99 -31.88
CA VAL A 239 14.35 10.77 -32.99
C VAL A 239 13.31 11.10 -34.09
N ARG A 240 12.27 10.27 -34.25
CA ARG A 240 11.23 10.48 -35.28
C ARG A 240 10.11 11.44 -34.87
N ARG A 241 10.08 11.89 -33.63
CA ARG A 241 9.08 12.82 -33.10
C ARG A 241 9.64 14.19 -32.79
#